data_595d91705ecba8e6e37cca9ea4463d73
#
_entry.id   595d91705ecba8e6e37cca9ea4463d73
#
_cell.length_a   1.000
_cell.length_b   1.000
_cell.length_c   1.000
_cell.angle_alpha   90.00
_cell.angle_beta   90.00
_cell.angle_gamma   90.00
#
_symmetry.space_group_name_H-M   'P 1'
#
loop_
_entity.id
_entity.type
_entity.pdbx_description
1 polymer ?
#
loop_
_entity_poly.entity_id
_entity_poly.type
_entity_poly.pdbx_seq_one_letter_code
_entity_poly.pdbx_strand_id
1 'polypeptide(L)'
;MRAFRRAAVLAASLSLAFAVPAIAQEFPLTSGEYVEVTSVTVDDGHNMDYATFLAGRWREQRDFMKAQGWITGYEVLANINKRPGEPDLYLIQRSKSLPDGAESERRDQIMRDKVKMTSAQLEAASGDRAKFRHVIGSSLLQVLNFR
;
A
#
# COMPACT_ATOMS: atom_id res chain seq x y z
N MET A 1 -24.54 89.26 -17.52
CA MET A 1 -24.75 87.80 -17.64
C MET A 1 -23.48 87.09 -17.19
N ARG A 2 -23.52 86.45 -15.99
CA ARG A 2 -22.32 85.85 -15.37
C ARG A 2 -22.44 84.33 -15.47
N ALA A 3 -21.50 83.74 -16.22
CA ALA A 3 -21.41 82.26 -16.37
C ALA A 3 -20.65 81.69 -15.19
N PHE A 4 -21.31 80.80 -14.41
CA PHE A 4 -20.68 80.00 -13.34
C PHE A 4 -20.03 78.73 -13.94
N ARG A 5 -18.71 78.69 -13.88
CA ARG A 5 -17.96 77.45 -14.14
C ARG A 5 -17.95 76.57 -12.85
N ARG A 6 -18.61 75.45 -12.92
CA ARG A 6 -18.51 74.45 -11.87
C ARG A 6 -17.32 73.52 -12.20
N ALA A 7 -16.28 73.56 -11.37
CA ALA A 7 -15.16 72.64 -11.42
C ALA A 7 -15.57 71.36 -10.65
N ALA A 8 -15.58 70.25 -11.35
CA ALA A 8 -15.77 68.87 -10.71
C ALA A 8 -14.38 68.35 -10.31
N VAL A 9 -14.16 68.19 -9.01
CA VAL A 9 -12.95 67.51 -8.45
C VAL A 9 -13.21 66.02 -8.43
N LEU A 10 -12.54 65.26 -9.30
CA LEU A 10 -12.49 63.78 -9.22
C LEU A 10 -11.47 63.37 -8.15
N ALA A 11 -11.96 62.84 -7.04
CA ALA A 11 -11.10 62.19 -6.05
C ALA A 11 -10.84 60.73 -6.48
N ALA A 12 -9.65 60.46 -6.99
CA ALA A 12 -9.20 59.09 -7.28
C ALA A 12 -8.72 58.45 -5.98
N SER A 13 -9.55 57.56 -5.41
CA SER A 13 -9.17 56.72 -4.27
C SER A 13 -8.29 55.56 -4.74
N LEU A 14 -6.97 55.64 -4.45
CA LEU A 14 -5.97 54.63 -4.71
C LEU A 14 -6.07 53.54 -3.62
N SER A 15 -6.81 52.45 -3.91
CA SER A 15 -6.89 51.29 -3.03
C SER A 15 -5.61 50.46 -3.14
N LEU A 16 -4.67 50.60 -2.19
CA LEU A 16 -3.54 49.70 -2.05
C LEU A 16 -4.07 48.34 -1.56
N ALA A 17 -4.18 47.38 -2.47
CA ALA A 17 -4.40 45.98 -2.12
C ALA A 17 -3.09 45.40 -1.55
N PHE A 18 -3.00 45.24 -0.25
CA PHE A 18 -1.94 44.45 0.38
C PHE A 18 -2.15 42.99 0.02
N ALA A 19 -1.38 42.48 -0.96
CA ALA A 19 -1.28 41.05 -1.22
C ALA A 19 -0.56 40.42 -0.01
N VAL A 20 -1.32 39.80 0.90
CA VAL A 20 -0.76 38.95 1.95
C VAL A 20 -0.19 37.76 1.23
N PRO A 21 1.13 37.43 1.36
CA PRO A 21 1.66 36.20 0.77
C PRO A 21 0.93 35.05 1.41
N ALA A 22 0.21 34.27 0.61
CA ALA A 22 -0.33 32.98 1.05
C ALA A 22 0.88 32.08 1.33
N ILE A 23 1.23 31.91 2.61
CA ILE A 23 2.19 30.89 3.03
C ILE A 23 1.49 29.57 2.72
N ALA A 24 1.91 28.91 1.64
CA ALA A 24 1.45 27.57 1.32
C ALA A 24 1.86 26.69 2.49
N GLN A 25 0.89 26.30 3.32
CA GLN A 25 1.15 25.40 4.44
C GLN A 25 1.52 24.03 3.85
N GLU A 26 2.77 23.61 4.03
CA GLU A 26 3.19 22.29 3.60
C GLU A 26 2.41 21.22 4.35
N PHE A 27 2.02 20.17 3.61
CA PHE A 27 1.36 19.02 4.22
C PHE A 27 2.31 18.35 5.23
N PRO A 28 1.89 18.12 6.50
CA PRO A 28 2.79 17.76 7.59
C PRO A 28 3.29 16.31 7.54
N LEU A 29 2.86 15.53 6.53
CA LEU A 29 3.25 14.14 6.35
C LEU A 29 3.91 13.94 4.99
N THR A 30 4.79 12.94 4.91
CA THR A 30 5.45 12.48 3.69
C THR A 30 5.16 11.01 3.44
N SER A 31 5.09 10.62 2.18
CA SER A 31 4.90 9.24 1.76
C SER A 31 6.12 8.39 2.10
N GLY A 32 5.89 7.25 2.75
CA GLY A 32 6.88 6.23 3.04
C GLY A 32 6.68 4.96 2.22
N GLU A 33 7.06 3.82 2.78
CA GLU A 33 6.93 2.51 2.15
C GLU A 33 5.48 2.11 1.93
N TYR A 34 5.27 1.25 0.94
CA TYR A 34 4.02 0.53 0.74
C TYR A 34 3.98 -0.70 1.64
N VAL A 35 2.80 -0.99 2.15
CA VAL A 35 2.52 -2.15 3.01
C VAL A 35 1.33 -2.90 2.43
N GLU A 36 1.59 -4.07 1.90
CA GLU A 36 0.53 -4.99 1.48
C GLU A 36 0.15 -5.87 2.65
N VAL A 37 -1.15 -5.97 2.94
CA VAL A 37 -1.70 -6.77 4.04
C VAL A 37 -2.71 -7.74 3.46
N THR A 38 -2.41 -9.03 3.52
CA THR A 38 -3.36 -10.09 3.14
C THR A 38 -3.99 -10.67 4.40
N SER A 39 -5.31 -10.59 4.48
CA SER A 39 -6.12 -11.09 5.59
C SER A 39 -6.57 -12.53 5.32
N VAL A 40 -6.31 -13.43 6.26
CA VAL A 40 -6.50 -14.87 6.08
C VAL A 40 -7.28 -15.48 7.25
N THR A 41 -8.24 -16.33 6.93
CA THR A 41 -8.83 -17.29 7.90
C THR A 41 -8.35 -18.70 7.59
N VAL A 42 -8.25 -19.52 8.64
CA VAL A 42 -7.85 -20.92 8.57
C VAL A 42 -8.94 -21.76 9.26
N ASP A 43 -9.39 -22.82 8.59
CA ASP A 43 -10.40 -23.70 9.15
C ASP A 43 -9.88 -24.48 10.36
N ASP A 44 -10.75 -24.81 11.27
CA ASP A 44 -10.42 -25.56 12.48
C ASP A 44 -9.71 -26.87 12.12
N GLY A 45 -8.65 -27.16 12.85
CA GLY A 45 -7.83 -28.37 12.64
C GLY A 45 -6.71 -28.21 11.61
N HIS A 46 -6.67 -27.12 10.81
CA HIS A 46 -5.68 -26.89 9.76
C HIS A 46 -4.60 -25.85 10.08
N ASN A 47 -4.54 -25.39 11.33
CA ASN A 47 -3.55 -24.39 11.75
C ASN A 47 -2.11 -24.87 11.53
N MET A 48 -1.83 -26.18 11.81
CA MET A 48 -0.49 -26.75 11.61
C MET A 48 -0.14 -26.83 10.12
N ASP A 49 -1.09 -27.22 9.27
CA ASP A 49 -0.88 -27.34 7.82
C ASP A 49 -0.52 -25.97 7.23
N TYR A 50 -1.26 -24.93 7.63
CA TYR A 50 -1.00 -23.59 7.14
C TYR A 50 0.28 -22.97 7.73
N ALA A 51 0.56 -23.20 9.02
CA ALA A 51 1.81 -22.77 9.65
C ALA A 51 3.04 -23.41 8.98
N THR A 52 2.95 -24.70 8.62
CA THR A 52 4.00 -25.40 7.88
C THR A 52 4.24 -24.79 6.50
N PHE A 53 3.18 -24.44 5.77
CA PHE A 53 3.30 -23.73 4.50
C PHE A 53 3.95 -22.35 4.68
N LEU A 54 3.57 -21.59 5.71
CA LEU A 54 4.12 -20.26 5.98
C LEU A 54 5.60 -20.34 6.37
N ALA A 55 5.97 -21.27 7.24
CA ALA A 55 7.35 -21.45 7.70
C ALA A 55 8.29 -22.00 6.59
N GLY A 56 7.74 -22.72 5.63
CA GLY A 56 8.47 -23.27 4.47
C GLY A 56 8.36 -22.39 3.23
N ARG A 57 7.55 -22.83 2.29
CA ARG A 57 7.47 -22.26 0.93
C ARG A 57 7.19 -20.76 0.90
N TRP A 58 6.26 -20.25 1.72
CA TRP A 58 5.94 -18.84 1.73
C TRP A 58 7.14 -18.02 2.19
N ARG A 59 7.78 -18.41 3.28
CA ARG A 59 8.99 -17.75 3.81
C ARG A 59 10.13 -17.77 2.80
N GLU A 60 10.41 -18.91 2.17
CA GLU A 60 11.45 -19.03 1.15
C GLU A 60 11.26 -18.06 -0.01
N GLN A 61 10.01 -17.90 -0.46
CA GLN A 61 9.67 -16.93 -1.51
C GLN A 61 9.90 -15.49 -1.04
N ARG A 62 9.51 -15.15 0.19
CA ARG A 62 9.70 -13.81 0.76
C ARG A 62 11.18 -13.49 0.98
N ASP A 63 11.95 -14.45 1.47
CA ASP A 63 13.41 -14.32 1.61
C ASP A 63 14.08 -14.06 0.25
N PHE A 64 13.66 -14.79 -0.79
CA PHE A 64 14.14 -14.55 -2.14
C PHE A 64 13.77 -13.15 -2.64
N MET A 65 12.52 -12.72 -2.51
CA MET A 65 12.07 -11.39 -2.92
C MET A 65 12.86 -10.28 -2.20
N LYS A 66 13.13 -10.49 -0.91
CA LYS A 66 13.94 -9.55 -0.12
C LYS A 66 15.40 -9.52 -0.60
N ALA A 67 15.99 -10.66 -0.93
CA ALA A 67 17.34 -10.74 -1.50
C ALA A 67 17.43 -10.06 -2.87
N GLN A 68 16.35 -10.07 -3.67
CA GLN A 68 16.26 -9.34 -4.94
C GLN A 68 16.02 -7.83 -4.76
N GLY A 69 15.80 -7.35 -3.53
CA GLY A 69 15.45 -5.96 -3.24
C GLY A 69 14.03 -5.56 -3.67
N TRP A 70 13.17 -6.51 -4.00
CA TRP A 70 11.78 -6.24 -4.39
C TRP A 70 10.90 -5.85 -3.21
N ILE A 71 11.22 -6.39 -2.03
CA ILE A 71 10.59 -6.06 -0.78
C ILE A 71 11.65 -5.68 0.26
N THR A 72 11.28 -4.89 1.24
CA THR A 72 12.14 -4.48 2.37
C THR A 72 11.95 -5.37 3.58
N GLY A 73 10.76 -5.95 3.73
CA GLY A 73 10.43 -6.82 4.85
C GLY A 73 9.12 -7.55 4.66
N TYR A 74 8.90 -8.53 5.51
CA TYR A 74 7.65 -9.28 5.60
C TYR A 74 7.47 -9.80 7.02
N GLU A 75 6.24 -10.04 7.41
CA GLU A 75 5.88 -10.57 8.73
C GLU A 75 4.52 -11.28 8.67
N VAL A 76 4.27 -12.14 9.65
CA VAL A 76 2.97 -12.76 9.88
C VAL A 76 2.48 -12.34 11.25
N LEU A 77 1.31 -11.71 11.31
CA LEU A 77 0.68 -11.33 12.57
C LEU A 77 -0.51 -12.24 12.85
N ALA A 78 -0.61 -12.74 14.06
CA ALA A 78 -1.78 -13.47 14.53
C ALA A 78 -2.76 -12.50 15.21
N ASN A 79 -4.04 -12.65 14.91
CA ASN A 79 -5.11 -11.92 15.60
C ASN A 79 -5.46 -12.66 16.90
N ILE A 80 -4.82 -12.28 17.99
CA ILE A 80 -4.99 -12.95 19.30
C ILE A 80 -6.30 -12.61 20.02
N ASN A 81 -7.04 -11.61 19.56
CA ASN A 81 -8.33 -11.20 20.12
C ASN A 81 -9.37 -11.05 19.01
N LYS A 82 -9.49 -12.09 18.20
CA LYS A 82 -10.36 -12.16 17.03
C LYS A 82 -11.83 -12.01 17.39
N ARG A 83 -12.50 -11.09 16.72
CA ARG A 83 -13.96 -10.95 16.75
C ARG A 83 -14.60 -11.73 15.60
N PRO A 84 -15.90 -12.04 15.66
CA PRO A 84 -16.59 -12.69 14.55
C PRO A 84 -16.41 -11.94 13.23
N GLY A 85 -16.00 -12.65 12.17
CA GLY A 85 -15.74 -12.09 10.84
C GLY A 85 -14.34 -11.50 10.64
N GLU A 86 -13.51 -11.41 11.67
CA GLU A 86 -12.11 -10.98 11.53
C GLU A 86 -11.19 -12.13 11.10
N PRO A 87 -10.06 -11.83 10.44
CA PRO A 87 -9.08 -12.84 10.05
C PRO A 87 -8.36 -13.44 11.25
N ASP A 88 -7.80 -14.64 11.07
CA ASP A 88 -6.89 -15.26 12.04
C ASP A 88 -5.49 -14.71 11.92
N LEU A 89 -5.06 -14.45 10.69
CA LEU A 89 -3.70 -14.02 10.36
C LEU A 89 -3.70 -12.85 9.39
N TYR A 90 -2.70 -12.00 9.53
CA TYR A 90 -2.33 -11.00 8.53
C TYR A 90 -0.93 -11.33 8.00
N LEU A 91 -0.83 -11.52 6.69
CA LEU A 91 0.45 -11.66 6.00
C LEU A 91 0.84 -10.28 5.48
N ILE A 92 1.97 -9.75 5.93
CA ILE A 92 2.40 -8.40 5.61
C ILE A 92 3.65 -8.46 4.75
N GLN A 93 3.69 -7.60 3.74
CA GLN A 93 4.84 -7.37 2.89
C GLN A 93 5.06 -5.86 2.74
N ARG A 94 6.32 -5.43 2.81
CA ARG A 94 6.71 -4.02 2.67
C ARG A 94 7.58 -3.82 1.43
N SER A 95 7.39 -2.71 0.73
CA SER A 95 8.20 -2.36 -0.44
C SER A 95 8.38 -0.86 -0.56
N LYS A 96 9.51 -0.42 -1.11
CA LYS A 96 9.79 1.01 -1.36
C LYS A 96 8.98 1.56 -2.54
N SER A 97 8.69 0.70 -3.51
CA SER A 97 7.95 1.05 -4.73
C SER A 97 7.11 -0.11 -5.21
N LEU A 98 6.09 0.19 -5.99
CA LEU A 98 5.30 -0.81 -6.70
C LEU A 98 5.91 -1.03 -8.09
N PRO A 99 5.97 -2.29 -8.57
CA PRO A 99 6.41 -2.57 -9.93
C PRO A 99 5.35 -2.08 -10.94
N ASP A 100 5.79 -1.64 -12.10
CA ASP A 100 4.90 -1.51 -13.27
C ASP A 100 4.57 -2.88 -13.89
N GLY A 101 3.77 -2.90 -14.96
CA GLY A 101 3.33 -4.14 -15.59
C GLY A 101 4.49 -4.99 -16.11
N ALA A 102 5.45 -4.39 -16.80
CA ALA A 102 6.61 -5.09 -17.37
C ALA A 102 7.52 -5.66 -16.28
N GLU A 103 7.77 -4.88 -15.22
CA GLU A 103 8.56 -5.35 -14.08
C GLU A 103 7.83 -6.44 -13.29
N SER A 104 6.50 -6.38 -13.18
CA SER A 104 5.70 -7.45 -12.56
C SER A 104 5.86 -8.77 -13.32
N GLU A 105 5.69 -8.75 -14.65
CA GLU A 105 5.87 -9.94 -15.49
C GLU A 105 7.28 -10.52 -15.39
N ARG A 106 8.29 -9.65 -15.38
CA ARG A 106 9.70 -10.06 -15.20
C ARG A 106 9.91 -10.76 -13.86
N ARG A 107 9.39 -10.18 -12.77
CA ARG A 107 9.49 -10.76 -11.41
C ARG A 107 8.77 -12.09 -11.32
N ASP A 108 7.60 -12.19 -11.93
CA ASP A 108 6.81 -13.43 -11.95
C ASP A 108 7.54 -14.54 -12.70
N GLN A 109 8.20 -14.23 -13.84
CA GLN A 109 9.01 -15.20 -14.55
C GLN A 109 10.18 -15.69 -13.70
N ILE A 110 10.93 -14.77 -13.09
CA ILE A 110 12.05 -15.11 -12.20
C ILE A 110 11.58 -15.97 -11.01
N MET A 111 10.40 -15.67 -10.45
CA MET A 111 9.83 -16.44 -9.36
C MET A 111 9.45 -17.86 -9.81
N ARG A 112 8.82 -18.01 -10.99
CA ARG A 112 8.51 -19.34 -11.57
C ARG A 112 9.77 -20.18 -11.76
N ASP A 113 10.81 -19.58 -12.31
CA ASP A 113 12.11 -20.27 -12.53
C ASP A 113 12.76 -20.69 -11.21
N LYS A 114 12.65 -19.82 -10.18
CA LYS A 114 13.15 -20.09 -8.83
C LYS A 114 12.44 -21.26 -8.18
N VAL A 115 11.11 -21.30 -8.24
CA VAL A 115 10.30 -22.37 -7.60
C VAL A 115 10.16 -23.61 -8.48
N LYS A 116 10.62 -23.55 -9.73
CA LYS A 116 10.55 -24.64 -10.75
C LYS A 116 9.10 -25.14 -10.94
N MET A 117 8.16 -24.20 -11.01
CA MET A 117 6.74 -24.49 -11.19
C MET A 117 6.16 -23.59 -12.28
N THR A 118 5.29 -24.17 -13.09
CA THR A 118 4.48 -23.42 -14.06
C THR A 118 3.39 -22.62 -13.35
N SER A 119 2.81 -21.63 -14.02
CA SER A 119 1.66 -20.87 -13.52
C SER A 119 0.49 -21.79 -13.12
N ALA A 120 0.18 -22.80 -13.95
CA ALA A 120 -0.86 -23.77 -13.67
C ALA A 120 -0.59 -24.60 -12.39
N GLN A 121 0.67 -25.00 -12.18
CA GLN A 121 1.07 -25.72 -10.95
C GLN A 121 0.98 -24.82 -9.70
N LEU A 122 1.34 -23.53 -9.83
CA LEU A 122 1.20 -22.56 -8.74
C LEU A 122 -0.26 -22.32 -8.38
N GLU A 123 -1.12 -22.20 -9.40
CA GLU A 123 -2.57 -22.05 -9.24
C GLU A 123 -3.19 -23.30 -8.57
N ALA A 124 -2.87 -24.50 -9.04
CA ALA A 124 -3.33 -25.74 -8.45
C ALA A 124 -2.91 -25.85 -6.96
N ALA A 125 -1.65 -25.55 -6.65
CA ALA A 125 -1.16 -25.54 -5.27
C ALA A 125 -1.85 -24.47 -4.40
N SER A 126 -2.27 -23.35 -4.99
CA SER A 126 -3.08 -22.35 -4.29
C SER A 126 -4.51 -22.86 -4.05
N GLY A 127 -5.11 -23.52 -5.05
CA GLY A 127 -6.42 -24.16 -4.95
C GLY A 127 -6.46 -25.24 -3.86
N ASP A 128 -5.42 -26.05 -3.74
CA ASP A 128 -5.33 -27.05 -2.67
C ASP A 128 -5.34 -26.42 -1.27
N ARG A 129 -4.64 -25.30 -1.09
CA ARG A 129 -4.69 -24.57 0.18
C ARG A 129 -6.02 -23.86 0.41
N ALA A 130 -6.73 -23.47 -0.64
CA ALA A 130 -8.03 -22.84 -0.54
C ALA A 130 -9.12 -23.74 0.06
N LYS A 131 -8.85 -25.04 0.18
CA LYS A 131 -9.73 -26.01 0.85
C LYS A 131 -9.84 -25.79 2.36
N PHE A 132 -8.84 -25.16 2.96
CA PHE A 132 -8.76 -24.95 4.41
C PHE A 132 -8.26 -23.56 4.81
N ARG A 133 -7.83 -22.74 3.83
CA ARG A 133 -7.33 -21.38 4.05
C ARG A 133 -8.04 -20.41 3.11
N HIS A 134 -8.67 -19.41 3.66
CA HIS A 134 -9.44 -18.43 2.89
C HIS A 134 -8.79 -17.04 2.99
N VAL A 135 -8.48 -16.44 1.85
CA VAL A 135 -8.11 -15.03 1.76
C VAL A 135 -9.40 -14.22 1.78
N ILE A 136 -9.64 -13.50 2.86
CA ILE A 136 -10.86 -12.72 3.05
C ILE A 136 -10.70 -11.25 2.64
N GLY A 137 -9.49 -10.82 2.34
CA GLY A 137 -9.22 -9.47 1.85
C GLY A 137 -7.73 -9.21 1.65
N SER A 138 -7.45 -8.19 0.86
CA SER A 138 -6.12 -7.62 0.69
C SER A 138 -6.22 -6.09 0.68
N SER A 139 -5.27 -5.44 1.34
CA SER A 139 -5.18 -3.98 1.40
C SER A 139 -3.77 -3.55 1.02
N LEU A 140 -3.68 -2.50 0.22
CA LEU A 140 -2.42 -1.80 -0.04
C LEU A 140 -2.45 -0.47 0.71
N LEU A 141 -1.56 -0.34 1.68
CA LEU A 141 -1.43 0.81 2.53
C LEU A 141 -0.12 1.54 2.22
N GLN A 142 -0.01 2.79 2.63
CA GLN A 142 1.24 3.53 2.56
C GLN A 142 1.57 4.09 3.94
N VAL A 143 2.80 3.91 4.37
CA VAL A 143 3.31 4.55 5.59
C VAL A 143 3.36 6.07 5.34
N LEU A 144 2.86 6.83 6.30
CA LEU A 144 2.97 8.29 6.31
C LEU A 144 3.92 8.68 7.45
N ASN A 145 5.00 9.36 7.09
CA ASN A 145 6.01 9.83 8.06
C ASN A 145 5.73 11.29 8.42
N PHE A 146 5.90 11.66 9.67
CA PHE A 146 5.86 13.05 10.09
C PHE A 146 7.08 13.81 9.55
N ARG A 147 6.88 15.08 9.15
CA ARG A 147 7.96 16.02 8.79
C ARG A 147 8.65 16.58 10.02
#